data_801cbd70fecc40a4562b5558bd65419d
#
_entry.id   801cbd70fecc40a4562b5558bd65419d
#
_cell.length_a   1.000
_cell.length_b   1.000
_cell.length_c   1.000
_cell.angle_alpha   90.00
_cell.angle_beta   90.00
_cell.angle_gamma   90.00
#
_symmetry.space_group_name_H-M   'P 1'
#
loop_
_entity.id
_entity.type
_entity.pdbx_description
1 polymer ?
#
loop_
_entity_poly.entity_id
_entity_poly.type
_entity_poly.pdbx_seq_one_letter_code
_entity_poly.pdbx_strand_id
1 'polypeptide(L)'
;MDTRSKILSLEAAGRLTGPLTLATGYFDVLRVEHARQLEQAGRPLLVAVVQHSREILKPPARAELVAALRVVDYVVTADHDELDRLIAQLQPAEILRLEADDLRCTRRLIEDAQRRQTR
;
A
#
# COMPACT_ATOMS: atom_id res chain seq x y z
N MET A 1 19.26 8.85 2.78
CA MET A 1 18.19 8.68 3.78
C MET A 1 17.62 7.28 3.68
N ASP A 2 17.54 6.59 4.80
CA ASP A 2 17.01 5.22 4.82
C ASP A 2 15.48 5.26 4.97
N THR A 3 14.77 4.98 3.87
CA THR A 3 13.31 5.01 3.86
C THR A 3 12.67 3.84 4.61
N ARG A 4 13.44 2.81 4.97
CA ARG A 4 12.94 1.68 5.75
C ARG A 4 12.49 2.10 7.16
N SER A 5 12.98 3.24 7.66
CA SER A 5 12.52 3.77 8.94
C SER A 5 11.04 4.18 8.93
N LYS A 6 10.45 4.34 7.75
CA LYS A 6 9.00 4.60 7.60
C LYS A 6 8.14 3.37 7.86
N ILE A 7 8.72 2.18 7.79
CA ILE A 7 7.99 0.92 7.95
C ILE A 7 7.77 0.65 9.43
N LEU A 8 6.51 0.59 9.84
CA LEU A 8 6.10 0.41 11.22
C LEU A 8 5.51 -0.99 11.44
N SER A 9 5.61 -1.48 12.67
CA SER A 9 4.81 -2.62 13.12
C SER A 9 3.35 -2.20 13.23
N LEU A 10 2.44 -3.17 13.24
CA LEU A 10 1.00 -2.89 13.46
C LEU A 10 0.77 -2.16 14.78
N GLU A 11 1.49 -2.56 15.83
CA GLU A 11 1.39 -1.90 17.13
C GLU A 11 1.82 -0.43 17.06
N ALA A 12 2.97 -0.16 16.44
CA ALA A 12 3.45 1.22 16.31
C ALA A 12 2.52 2.05 15.43
N ALA A 13 1.99 1.48 14.34
CA ALA A 13 1.04 2.17 13.48
C ALA A 13 -0.24 2.54 14.23
N GLY A 14 -0.73 1.63 15.10
CA GLY A 14 -1.93 1.87 15.89
C GLY A 14 -1.76 2.98 16.94
N ARG A 15 -0.53 3.34 17.25
CA ARG A 15 -0.22 4.43 18.21
C ARG A 15 -0.07 5.80 17.56
N LEU A 16 -0.17 5.90 16.25
CA LEU A 16 -0.11 7.20 15.58
C LEU A 16 -1.27 8.07 16.04
N THR A 17 -1.00 9.34 16.27
CA THR A 17 -1.99 10.29 16.81
C THR A 17 -2.23 11.42 15.83
N GLY A 18 -3.38 12.09 16.01
CA GLY A 18 -3.80 13.19 15.17
C GLY A 18 -4.47 12.73 13.87
N PRO A 19 -5.03 13.66 13.10
CA PRO A 19 -5.67 13.31 11.84
C PRO A 19 -4.63 12.81 10.85
N LEU A 20 -4.93 11.69 10.16
CA LEU A 20 -4.08 11.15 9.11
C LEU A 20 -4.92 10.58 7.98
N THR A 21 -4.31 10.42 6.82
CA THR A 21 -4.90 9.73 5.68
C THR A 21 -4.33 8.32 5.63
N LEU A 22 -5.20 7.35 5.45
CA LEU A 22 -4.81 5.95 5.26
C LEU A 22 -5.06 5.56 3.80
N ALA A 23 -4.03 5.09 3.11
CA ALA A 23 -4.18 4.46 1.80
C ALA A 23 -3.96 2.96 1.97
N THR A 24 -4.82 2.16 1.36
CA THR A 24 -4.73 0.69 1.40
C THR A 24 -4.58 0.14 0.00
N GLY A 25 -3.80 -0.91 -0.17
CA GLY A 25 -3.60 -1.56 -1.46
C GLY A 25 -2.68 -2.76 -1.34
N TYR A 26 -2.59 -3.52 -2.42
CA TYR A 26 -1.70 -4.68 -2.49
C TYR A 26 -0.29 -4.30 -2.93
N PHE A 27 -0.17 -3.37 -3.87
CA PHE A 27 1.11 -2.83 -4.37
C PHE A 27 2.07 -3.91 -4.87
N ASP A 28 1.54 -4.97 -5.47
CA ASP A 28 2.36 -6.02 -6.10
C ASP A 28 3.17 -5.47 -7.27
N VAL A 29 2.57 -4.57 -8.04
CA VAL A 29 3.22 -3.86 -9.13
C VAL A 29 3.06 -2.38 -8.88
N LEU A 30 4.15 -1.74 -8.47
CA LEU A 30 4.16 -0.30 -8.20
C LEU A 30 4.28 0.46 -9.52
N ARG A 31 3.33 1.34 -9.79
CA ARG A 31 3.24 2.08 -11.05
C ARG A 31 3.22 3.59 -10.79
N VAL A 32 3.43 4.35 -11.87
CA VAL A 32 3.36 5.82 -11.81
C VAL A 32 2.00 6.29 -11.33
N GLU A 33 0.92 5.61 -11.71
CA GLU A 33 -0.43 5.94 -11.26
C GLU A 33 -0.57 5.83 -9.75
N HIS A 34 0.06 4.83 -9.11
CA HIS A 34 0.06 4.71 -7.64
C HIS A 34 0.71 5.94 -7.01
N ALA A 35 1.88 6.33 -7.52
CA ALA A 35 2.57 7.50 -7.00
C ALA A 35 1.72 8.77 -7.12
N ARG A 36 1.05 8.96 -8.26
CA ARG A 36 0.18 10.11 -8.49
C ARG A 36 -1.03 10.12 -7.56
N GLN A 37 -1.68 8.96 -7.38
CA GLN A 37 -2.81 8.84 -6.47
C GLN A 37 -2.40 9.15 -5.03
N LEU A 38 -1.25 8.65 -4.60
CA LEU A 38 -0.74 8.89 -3.26
C LEU A 38 -0.31 10.36 -3.06
N GLU A 39 0.22 11.01 -4.09
CA GLU A 39 0.55 12.43 -4.04
C GLU A 39 -0.66 13.32 -3.79
N GLN A 40 -1.82 12.91 -4.30
CA GLN A 40 -3.08 13.65 -4.13
C GLN A 40 -3.74 13.37 -2.78
N ALA A 41 -3.29 12.36 -2.07
CA ALA A 41 -3.83 12.03 -0.75
C ALA A 41 -3.39 13.07 0.30
N GLY A 42 -4.19 13.20 1.35
CA GLY A 42 -3.87 14.08 2.46
C GLY A 42 -2.65 13.59 3.25
N ARG A 43 -2.05 14.47 4.03
CA ARG A 43 -0.87 14.15 4.85
C ARG A 43 -1.15 14.47 6.31
N PRO A 44 -0.53 13.77 7.27
CA PRO A 44 0.43 12.65 7.04
C PRO A 44 -0.25 11.42 6.44
N LEU A 45 0.51 10.71 5.60
CA LEU A 45 0.00 9.55 4.85
C LEU A 45 0.59 8.25 5.40
N LEU A 46 -0.28 7.38 5.88
CA LEU A 46 0.04 6.00 6.24
C LEU A 46 -0.45 5.09 5.12
N VAL A 47 0.43 4.25 4.58
CA VAL A 47 0.06 3.27 3.57
C VAL A 47 0.06 1.88 4.19
N ALA A 48 -1.06 1.18 4.10
CA ALA A 48 -1.19 -0.21 4.51
C ALA A 48 -1.03 -1.11 3.28
N VAL A 49 0.05 -1.90 3.26
CA VAL A 49 0.29 -2.91 2.24
C VAL A 49 -0.44 -4.17 2.69
N VAL A 50 -1.51 -4.51 1.98
CA VAL A 50 -2.41 -5.61 2.35
C VAL A 50 -1.93 -6.91 1.74
N GLN A 51 -1.93 -7.97 2.53
CA GLN A 51 -1.57 -9.32 2.07
C GLN A 51 -2.74 -9.95 1.31
N HIS A 52 -2.44 -10.67 0.23
CA HIS A 52 -3.43 -11.43 -0.51
C HIS A 52 -2.84 -12.75 -1.04
N SER A 53 -3.71 -13.67 -1.46
CA SER A 53 -3.30 -15.03 -1.82
C SER A 53 -2.52 -15.15 -3.14
N ARG A 54 -2.57 -14.12 -3.99
CA ARG A 54 -1.93 -14.12 -5.32
C ARG A 54 -0.81 -13.09 -5.41
N GLU A 55 -0.10 -12.87 -4.34
CA GLU A 55 0.98 -11.88 -4.32
C GLU A 55 2.17 -12.30 -5.18
N ILE A 56 2.71 -11.35 -5.94
CA ILE A 56 3.92 -11.53 -6.75
C ILE A 56 5.16 -11.33 -5.89
N LEU A 57 5.17 -10.25 -5.11
CA LEU A 57 6.24 -9.94 -4.16
C LEU A 57 5.76 -10.22 -2.74
N LYS A 58 6.68 -10.66 -1.89
CA LYS A 58 6.39 -10.84 -0.47
C LYS A 58 6.12 -9.48 0.20
N PRO A 59 5.29 -9.45 1.27
CA PRO A 59 4.92 -8.19 1.92
C PRO A 59 6.10 -7.30 2.32
N PRO A 60 7.21 -7.80 2.89
CA PRO A 60 8.34 -6.91 3.23
C PRO A 60 8.93 -6.19 2.01
N ALA A 61 9.05 -6.88 0.87
CA ALA A 61 9.58 -6.25 -0.35
C ALA A 61 8.62 -5.18 -0.87
N ARG A 62 7.32 -5.44 -0.84
CA ARG A 62 6.31 -4.45 -1.24
C ARG A 62 6.34 -3.23 -0.34
N ALA A 63 6.47 -3.44 0.97
CA ALA A 63 6.55 -2.35 1.93
C ALA A 63 7.77 -1.46 1.68
N GLU A 64 8.93 -2.04 1.36
CA GLU A 64 10.13 -1.28 1.05
C GLU A 64 9.96 -0.41 -0.21
N LEU A 65 9.33 -0.95 -1.26
CA LEU A 65 9.04 -0.20 -2.48
C LEU A 65 8.13 0.99 -2.21
N VAL A 66 7.07 0.78 -1.44
CA VAL A 66 6.14 1.87 -1.09
C VAL A 66 6.82 2.91 -0.21
N ALA A 67 7.64 2.47 0.76
CA ALA A 67 8.36 3.39 1.65
C ALA A 67 9.35 4.28 0.90
N ALA A 68 9.82 3.86 -0.26
CA ALA A 68 10.72 4.66 -1.09
C ALA A 68 10.03 5.87 -1.73
N LEU A 69 8.70 5.89 -1.77
CA LEU A 69 7.95 7.02 -2.32
C LEU A 69 8.01 8.23 -1.38
N ARG A 70 8.33 9.37 -1.95
CA ARG A 70 8.54 10.61 -1.19
C ARG A 70 7.32 11.06 -0.41
N VAL A 71 6.14 10.87 -0.97
CA VAL A 71 4.88 11.34 -0.37
C VAL A 71 4.38 10.47 0.77
N VAL A 72 4.97 9.30 0.96
CA VAL A 72 4.57 8.35 2.00
C VAL A 72 5.32 8.68 3.30
N ASP A 73 4.58 8.87 4.38
CA ASP A 73 5.14 9.14 5.70
C ASP A 73 5.38 7.87 6.50
N TYR A 74 4.45 6.92 6.44
CA TYR A 74 4.51 5.66 7.18
C TYR A 74 3.99 4.51 6.33
N VAL A 75 4.51 3.31 6.57
CA VAL A 75 4.06 2.08 5.90
C VAL A 75 3.86 0.98 6.94
N VAL A 76 2.82 0.20 6.77
CA VAL A 76 2.56 -0.99 7.58
C VAL A 76 2.10 -2.13 6.66
N THR A 77 2.43 -3.38 7.02
CA THR A 77 1.89 -4.55 6.34
C THR A 77 0.81 -5.19 7.22
N ALA A 78 -0.27 -5.64 6.60
CA ALA A 78 -1.40 -6.20 7.33
C ALA A 78 -2.18 -7.18 6.47
N ASP A 79 -2.80 -8.18 7.08
CA ASP A 79 -3.88 -8.92 6.44
C ASP A 79 -5.19 -8.13 6.56
N HIS A 80 -6.27 -8.63 5.97
CA HIS A 80 -7.54 -7.91 5.97
C HIS A 80 -8.11 -7.72 7.39
N ASP A 81 -7.99 -8.71 8.24
CA ASP A 81 -8.50 -8.63 9.62
C ASP A 81 -7.69 -7.64 10.45
N GLU A 82 -6.37 -7.66 10.30
CA GLU A 82 -5.48 -6.71 10.97
C GLU A 82 -5.75 -5.29 10.48
N LEU A 83 -6.01 -5.12 9.19
CA LEU A 83 -6.34 -3.81 8.62
C LEU A 83 -7.64 -3.27 9.22
N ASP A 84 -8.67 -4.09 9.32
CA ASP A 84 -9.96 -3.68 9.88
C ASP A 84 -9.80 -3.20 11.32
N ARG A 85 -9.01 -3.91 12.13
CA ARG A 85 -8.71 -3.52 13.51
C ARG A 85 -7.93 -2.22 13.57
N LEU A 86 -6.97 -2.04 12.67
CA LEU A 86 -6.17 -0.82 12.60
C LEU A 86 -7.05 0.39 12.26
N ILE A 87 -7.94 0.25 11.29
CA ILE A 87 -8.89 1.31 10.92
C ILE A 87 -9.77 1.70 12.11
N ALA A 88 -10.30 0.71 12.83
CA ALA A 88 -11.13 0.94 14.00
C ALA A 88 -10.36 1.70 15.10
N GLN A 89 -9.09 1.38 15.28
CA GLN A 89 -8.23 2.01 16.29
C GLN A 89 -7.83 3.43 15.90
N LEU A 90 -7.43 3.64 14.65
CA LEU A 90 -6.91 4.94 14.18
C LEU A 90 -8.00 5.95 13.85
N GLN A 91 -9.14 5.48 13.36
CA GLN A 91 -10.22 6.34 12.84
C GLN A 91 -9.65 7.42 11.92
N PRO A 92 -9.02 7.02 10.79
CA PRO A 92 -8.36 7.98 9.91
C PRO A 92 -9.34 9.01 9.35
N ALA A 93 -8.85 10.22 9.10
CA ALA A 93 -9.66 11.30 8.55
C ALA A 93 -10.14 10.98 7.14
N GLU A 94 -9.33 10.24 6.37
CA GLU A 94 -9.63 9.85 5.00
C GLU A 94 -9.05 8.46 4.74
N ILE A 95 -9.77 7.65 3.96
CA ILE A 95 -9.30 6.32 3.54
C ILE A 95 -9.34 6.26 2.01
N LEU A 96 -8.20 5.96 1.40
CA LEU A 96 -8.06 5.73 -0.04
C LEU A 96 -7.81 4.24 -0.27
N ARG A 97 -8.75 3.54 -0.89
CA ARG A 97 -8.67 2.10 -1.11
C ARG A 97 -8.30 1.80 -2.55
N LEU A 98 -7.16 1.14 -2.76
CA LEU A 98 -6.60 0.88 -4.08
C LEU A 98 -6.58 -0.60 -4.47
N GLU A 99 -7.10 -1.50 -3.63
CA GLU A 99 -7.01 -2.95 -3.87
C GLU A 99 -7.60 -3.37 -5.21
N ALA A 100 -8.78 -2.88 -5.55
CA ALA A 100 -9.43 -3.23 -6.81
C ALA A 100 -8.63 -2.77 -8.03
N ASP A 101 -8.09 -1.57 -7.98
CA ASP A 101 -7.26 -1.01 -9.04
C ASP A 101 -5.95 -1.79 -9.18
N ASP A 102 -5.33 -2.16 -8.05
CA ASP A 102 -4.12 -2.98 -8.03
C ASP A 102 -4.34 -4.31 -8.74
N LEU A 103 -5.43 -5.00 -8.43
CA LEU A 103 -5.74 -6.30 -9.05
C LEU A 103 -5.97 -6.16 -10.56
N ARG A 104 -6.67 -5.12 -11.00
CA ARG A 104 -6.87 -4.85 -12.43
C ARG A 104 -5.56 -4.58 -13.15
N CYS A 105 -4.69 -3.79 -12.57
CA CYS A 105 -3.38 -3.48 -13.15
C CYS A 105 -2.51 -4.72 -13.27
N THR A 106 -2.45 -5.54 -12.23
CA THR A 106 -1.67 -6.77 -12.23
C THR A 106 -2.20 -7.76 -13.28
N ARG A 107 -3.52 -7.92 -13.37
CA ARG A 107 -4.14 -8.78 -14.37
C ARG A 107 -3.80 -8.34 -15.79
N ARG A 108 -3.93 -7.05 -16.07
CA ARG A 108 -3.61 -6.49 -17.40
C ARG A 108 -2.15 -6.74 -17.78
N LEU A 109 -1.24 -6.57 -16.84
CA LEU A 109 0.18 -6.80 -17.07
C LEU A 109 0.46 -8.27 -17.41
N ILE A 110 -0.15 -9.20 -16.70
CA ILE A 110 -0.02 -10.63 -16.95
C ILE A 110 -0.57 -10.99 -18.33
N GLU A 111 -1.73 -10.49 -18.70
CA GLU A 111 -2.35 -10.71 -20.00
C GLU A 111 -1.48 -10.18 -21.14
N ASP A 112 -0.91 -9.00 -20.99
CA ASP A 112 0.00 -8.42 -21.99
C ASP A 112 1.26 -9.25 -22.17
N ALA A 113 1.84 -9.74 -21.08
CA ALA A 113 3.01 -10.61 -21.12
C ALA A 113 2.69 -11.93 -21.85
N GLN A 114 1.53 -12.54 -21.57
CA GLN A 114 1.08 -13.76 -22.25
C GLN A 114 0.86 -13.54 -23.73
N ARG A 115 0.27 -12.42 -24.15
CA ARG A 115 0.08 -12.09 -25.56
C ARG A 115 1.41 -11.96 -26.30
N ARG A 116 2.44 -11.39 -25.67
CA ARG A 116 3.77 -11.28 -26.27
C ARG A 116 4.45 -12.62 -26.48
N GLN A 117 4.17 -13.59 -25.61
CA GLN A 117 4.75 -14.93 -25.70
C GLN A 117 4.08 -15.79 -26.78
N THR A 118 2.85 -15.48 -27.17
CA THR A 118 2.08 -16.25 -28.15
C THR A 118 2.23 -15.78 -29.60
N ARG A 119 3.07 -14.78 -29.84
CA ARG A 119 3.36 -14.28 -31.18
C ARG A 119 4.51 -15.03 -31.83
#